data_e8fa730373001b8b4338ee65111c463b
#
_entry.id   e8fa730373001b8b4338ee65111c463b
#
_cell.length_a   1.000
_cell.length_b   1.000
_cell.length_c   1.000
_cell.angle_alpha   90.00
_cell.angle_beta   90.00
_cell.angle_gamma   90.00
#
_symmetry.space_group_name_H-M   'P 1'
#
loop_
_entity.id
_entity.type
_entity.pdbx_description
1 polymer ?
#
loop_
_entity_poly.entity_id
_entity_poly.type
_entity_poly.pdbx_seq_one_letter_code
_entity_poly.pdbx_strand_id
1 'polypeptide(L)'
;MHSEFYITRGHMRPKNIYLVFGCLLISMGCGYLNTTSNANRLNYEYLIKEGKLYWEKRANPKSAKMAALFFEKAVEMNSQNLELNVSLSRACYFQGYYIEIDPAKRDTLYLKGANAALTGFQNTPYFQSFADTSSVDNSELQITAIRQAPVETIPALFWWAANFGRYLTTKPVLTRIESREIIETAMHRIATLDEDYYYGGPTRFFGTFY
;
A
#
# COMPACT_ATOMS: atom_id res chain seq x y z
N MET A 1 -11.07 -76.15 46.30
CA MET A 1 -11.41 -74.78 46.47
C MET A 1 -10.52 -73.96 45.51
N HIS A 2 -11.00 -73.74 44.29
CA HIS A 2 -10.32 -72.91 43.30
C HIS A 2 -11.19 -71.70 43.04
N SER A 3 -10.69 -70.53 43.34
CA SER A 3 -11.33 -69.26 43.01
C SER A 3 -10.74 -68.72 41.70
N GLU A 4 -11.55 -68.76 40.65
CA GLU A 4 -11.19 -68.10 39.38
C GLU A 4 -11.45 -66.60 39.42
N PHE A 5 -10.38 -65.83 39.13
CA PHE A 5 -10.44 -64.40 38.93
C PHE A 5 -10.82 -64.11 37.49
N TYR A 6 -12.01 -63.62 37.23
CA TYR A 6 -12.40 -63.09 35.91
C TYR A 6 -11.89 -61.66 35.74
N ILE A 7 -10.94 -61.46 34.81
CA ILE A 7 -10.52 -60.14 34.34
C ILE A 7 -11.49 -59.71 33.23
N THR A 8 -12.35 -58.80 33.50
CA THR A 8 -13.19 -58.16 32.46
C THR A 8 -12.37 -57.19 31.63
N ARG A 9 -12.04 -57.57 30.41
CA ARG A 9 -11.50 -56.67 29.40
C ARG A 9 -12.57 -55.70 28.94
N GLY A 10 -12.49 -54.44 29.37
CA GLY A 10 -13.32 -53.37 28.85
C GLY A 10 -12.99 -53.11 27.36
N HIS A 11 -13.89 -53.52 26.47
CA HIS A 11 -13.82 -53.19 25.06
C HIS A 11 -14.19 -51.74 24.87
N MET A 12 -13.19 -50.87 24.64
CA MET A 12 -13.45 -49.48 24.18
C MET A 12 -14.06 -49.54 22.78
N ARG A 13 -15.29 -49.04 22.63
CA ARG A 13 -15.99 -48.97 21.35
C ARG A 13 -15.24 -48.08 20.38
N PRO A 14 -15.01 -48.49 19.12
CA PRO A 14 -14.17 -47.75 18.16
C PRO A 14 -14.64 -46.33 17.85
N LYS A 15 -15.91 -45.97 18.10
CA LYS A 15 -16.48 -44.64 17.89
C LYS A 15 -15.83 -43.54 18.74
N ASN A 16 -15.32 -43.85 19.93
CA ASN A 16 -14.71 -42.85 20.83
C ASN A 16 -13.26 -42.53 20.43
N ILE A 17 -12.57 -43.41 19.75
CA ILE A 17 -11.18 -43.22 19.27
C ILE A 17 -11.16 -42.16 18.16
N TYR A 18 -12.12 -42.16 17.25
CA TYR A 18 -12.18 -41.17 16.16
C TYR A 18 -12.51 -39.77 16.67
N LEU A 19 -13.28 -39.63 17.76
CA LEU A 19 -13.63 -38.37 18.36
C LEU A 19 -12.42 -37.72 19.05
N VAL A 20 -11.59 -38.49 19.72
CA VAL A 20 -10.35 -38.03 20.35
C VAL A 20 -9.30 -37.63 19.30
N PHE A 21 -9.15 -38.39 18.21
CA PHE A 21 -8.26 -38.03 17.11
C PHE A 21 -8.72 -36.81 16.34
N GLY A 22 -10.04 -36.61 16.14
CA GLY A 22 -10.60 -35.44 15.51
C GLY A 22 -10.33 -34.17 16.30
N CYS A 23 -10.49 -34.19 17.63
CA CYS A 23 -10.20 -33.05 18.51
C CYS A 23 -8.70 -32.70 18.54
N LEU A 24 -7.80 -33.70 18.48
CA LEU A 24 -6.34 -33.46 18.43
C LEU A 24 -5.89 -32.78 17.13
N LEU A 25 -6.48 -33.14 16.00
CA LEU A 25 -6.15 -32.51 14.69
C LEU A 25 -6.66 -31.06 14.62
N ILE A 26 -7.81 -30.73 15.22
CA ILE A 26 -8.35 -29.36 15.26
C ILE A 26 -7.49 -28.47 16.17
N SER A 27 -7.01 -28.98 17.29
CA SER A 27 -6.16 -28.21 18.22
C SER A 27 -4.76 -27.92 17.63
N MET A 28 -4.18 -28.82 16.86
CA MET A 28 -2.93 -28.59 16.16
C MET A 28 -3.07 -27.57 15.02
N GLY A 29 -4.21 -27.56 14.29
CA GLY A 29 -4.47 -26.60 13.22
C GLY A 29 -4.59 -25.17 13.73
N CYS A 30 -5.26 -24.93 14.86
CA CYS A 30 -5.41 -23.58 15.44
C CYS A 30 -4.08 -23.00 15.94
N GLY A 31 -3.18 -23.82 16.49
CA GLY A 31 -1.87 -23.36 16.96
C GLY A 31 -0.96 -22.94 15.80
N TYR A 32 -0.98 -23.66 14.69
CA TYR A 32 -0.18 -23.35 13.50
C TYR A 32 -0.64 -22.04 12.82
N LEU A 33 -1.94 -21.82 12.69
CA LEU A 33 -2.49 -20.58 12.11
C LEU A 33 -2.16 -19.35 12.94
N ASN A 34 -2.18 -19.45 14.27
CA ASN A 34 -1.80 -18.33 15.17
C ASN A 34 -0.31 -18.00 15.09
N THR A 35 0.58 -18.97 14.95
CA THR A 35 2.04 -18.73 14.85
C THR A 35 2.40 -18.07 13.52
N THR A 36 1.80 -18.49 12.41
CA THR A 36 2.02 -17.86 11.08
C THR A 36 1.49 -16.43 11.03
N SER A 37 0.32 -16.16 11.63
CA SER A 37 -0.25 -14.81 11.73
C SER A 37 0.67 -13.87 12.53
N ASN A 38 1.20 -14.33 13.67
CA ASN A 38 2.15 -13.54 14.47
C ASN A 38 3.47 -13.29 13.75
N ALA A 39 4.02 -14.29 13.05
CA ALA A 39 5.24 -14.13 12.27
C ALA A 39 5.06 -13.11 11.14
N ASN A 40 3.94 -13.16 10.43
CA ASN A 40 3.62 -12.20 9.37
C ASN A 40 3.47 -10.78 9.93
N ARG A 41 2.80 -10.60 11.07
CA ARG A 41 2.67 -9.30 11.72
C ARG A 41 4.03 -8.73 12.13
N LEU A 42 4.89 -9.53 12.77
CA LEU A 42 6.22 -9.10 13.16
C LEU A 42 7.10 -8.74 11.96
N ASN A 43 7.00 -9.51 10.87
CA ASN A 43 7.69 -9.20 9.63
C ASN A 43 7.20 -7.87 9.01
N TYR A 44 5.89 -7.64 8.99
CA TYR A 44 5.30 -6.40 8.51
C TYR A 44 5.78 -5.18 9.33
N GLU A 45 5.72 -5.26 10.65
CA GLU A 45 6.20 -4.20 11.55
C GLU A 45 7.70 -3.93 11.36
N TYR A 46 8.51 -5.00 11.19
CA TYR A 46 9.93 -4.89 10.87
C TYR A 46 10.18 -4.13 9.56
N LEU A 47 9.47 -4.49 8.49
CA LEU A 47 9.63 -3.84 7.19
C LEU A 47 9.32 -2.33 7.26
N ILE A 48 8.25 -1.95 7.97
CA ILE A 48 7.90 -0.53 8.18
C ILE A 48 9.01 0.19 8.96
N LYS A 49 9.47 -0.39 10.05
CA LYS A 49 10.51 0.18 10.90
C LYS A 49 11.80 0.41 10.11
N GLU A 50 12.28 -0.60 9.40
CA GLU A 50 13.48 -0.49 8.59
C GLU A 50 13.32 0.52 7.46
N GLY A 51 12.15 0.52 6.77
CA GLY A 51 11.83 1.51 5.77
C GLY A 51 11.96 2.94 6.29
N LYS A 52 11.40 3.22 7.48
CA LYS A 52 11.49 4.53 8.13
C LYS A 52 12.95 4.87 8.51
N LEU A 53 13.70 3.95 9.09
CA LEU A 53 15.10 4.17 9.46
C LEU A 53 16.01 4.47 8.26
N TYR A 54 15.81 3.75 7.16
CA TYR A 54 16.54 4.01 5.93
C TYR A 54 16.11 5.32 5.27
N TRP A 55 14.83 5.67 5.37
CA TRP A 55 14.31 6.94 4.86
C TRP A 55 14.92 8.15 5.55
N GLU A 56 15.15 8.11 6.84
CA GLU A 56 15.83 9.18 7.57
C GLU A 56 17.27 9.39 7.07
N LYS A 57 17.92 8.33 6.62
CA LYS A 57 19.27 8.34 6.06
C LYS A 57 19.31 8.50 4.53
N ARG A 58 18.21 8.95 3.90
CA ARG A 58 18.04 9.00 2.44
C ARG A 58 19.01 9.90 1.68
N ALA A 59 19.74 10.79 2.37
CA ALA A 59 20.84 11.52 1.75
C ALA A 59 21.95 10.56 1.20
N ASN A 60 22.06 9.37 1.77
CA ASN A 60 22.87 8.30 1.21
C ASN A 60 22.06 7.53 0.14
N PRO A 61 22.56 7.43 -1.12
CA PRO A 61 21.83 6.76 -2.19
C PRO A 61 21.46 5.30 -1.92
N LYS A 62 22.32 4.56 -1.21
CA LYS A 62 22.02 3.16 -0.82
C LYS A 62 20.87 3.11 0.17
N SER A 63 20.87 4.01 1.16
CA SER A 63 19.78 4.09 2.13
C SER A 63 18.45 4.45 1.49
N ALA A 64 18.42 5.41 0.55
CA ALA A 64 17.20 5.75 -0.16
C ALA A 64 16.63 4.56 -0.96
N LYS A 65 17.49 3.78 -1.63
CA LYS A 65 17.08 2.56 -2.34
C LYS A 65 16.53 1.50 -1.37
N MET A 66 17.19 1.33 -0.22
CA MET A 66 16.71 0.40 0.81
C MET A 66 15.36 0.83 1.39
N ALA A 67 15.15 2.13 1.65
CA ALA A 67 13.85 2.63 2.11
C ALA A 67 12.73 2.27 1.15
N ALA A 68 12.92 2.53 -0.16
CA ALA A 68 11.93 2.18 -1.17
C ALA A 68 11.64 0.66 -1.20
N LEU A 69 12.68 -0.18 -1.11
CA LEU A 69 12.54 -1.64 -1.08
C LEU A 69 11.73 -2.12 0.14
N PHE A 70 12.03 -1.61 1.33
CA PHE A 70 11.32 -1.99 2.55
C PHE A 70 9.86 -1.54 2.53
N PHE A 71 9.58 -0.32 2.06
CA PHE A 71 8.20 0.14 1.89
C PHE A 71 7.45 -0.67 0.83
N GLU A 72 8.10 -1.04 -0.27
CA GLU A 72 7.50 -1.91 -1.30
C GLU A 72 7.09 -3.27 -0.71
N LYS A 73 7.99 -3.91 0.03
CA LYS A 73 7.69 -5.19 0.70
C LYS A 73 6.59 -5.07 1.76
N ALA A 74 6.51 -3.95 2.47
CA ALA A 74 5.43 -3.71 3.41
C ALA A 74 4.07 -3.49 2.68
N VAL A 75 4.06 -2.76 1.55
CA VAL A 75 2.86 -2.57 0.72
C VAL A 75 2.39 -3.88 0.09
N GLU A 76 3.31 -4.78 -0.34
CA GLU A 76 2.96 -6.13 -0.80
C GLU A 76 2.20 -6.95 0.27
N MET A 77 2.50 -6.73 1.55
CA MET A 77 1.80 -7.40 2.65
C MET A 77 0.46 -6.74 3.02
N ASN A 78 0.34 -5.42 2.84
CA ASN A 78 -0.87 -4.66 3.11
C ASN A 78 -0.99 -3.46 2.17
N SER A 79 -1.56 -3.69 0.99
CA SER A 79 -1.76 -2.67 -0.03
C SER A 79 -2.84 -1.63 0.33
N GLN A 80 -3.65 -1.87 1.36
CA GLN A 80 -4.71 -0.96 1.79
C GLN A 80 -4.19 0.17 2.70
N ASN A 81 -2.98 0.05 3.23
CA ASN A 81 -2.43 1.04 4.13
C ASN A 81 -2.03 2.32 3.37
N LEU A 82 -2.79 3.40 3.58
CA LEU A 82 -2.56 4.69 2.92
C LEU A 82 -1.17 5.26 3.22
N GLU A 83 -0.73 5.28 4.50
CA GLU A 83 0.56 5.84 4.90
C GLU A 83 1.74 5.12 4.23
N LEU A 84 1.66 3.79 4.09
CA LEU A 84 2.71 3.01 3.43
C LEU A 84 2.76 3.25 1.92
N ASN A 85 1.60 3.30 1.27
CA ASN A 85 1.52 3.63 -0.15
C ASN A 85 2.10 5.03 -0.43
N VAL A 86 1.79 6.02 0.42
CA VAL A 86 2.37 7.37 0.35
C VAL A 86 3.88 7.32 0.59
N SER A 87 4.36 6.54 1.57
CA SER A 87 5.78 6.41 1.88
C SER A 87 6.55 5.79 0.72
N LEU A 88 6.02 4.73 0.09
CA LEU A 88 6.58 4.12 -1.10
C LEU A 88 6.61 5.11 -2.26
N SER A 89 5.51 5.80 -2.52
CA SER A 89 5.40 6.80 -3.57
C SER A 89 6.44 7.91 -3.44
N ARG A 90 6.58 8.45 -2.23
CA ARG A 90 7.58 9.47 -1.90
C ARG A 90 9.02 8.95 -2.06
N ALA A 91 9.29 7.71 -1.67
CA ALA A 91 10.60 7.09 -1.83
C ALA A 91 10.95 6.86 -3.31
N CYS A 92 9.99 6.45 -4.13
CA CYS A 92 10.14 6.31 -5.58
C CYS A 92 10.43 7.66 -6.24
N TYR A 93 9.69 8.72 -5.89
CA TYR A 93 9.95 10.07 -6.37
C TYR A 93 11.37 10.52 -6.04
N PHE A 94 11.78 10.38 -4.78
CA PHE A 94 13.10 10.78 -4.31
C PHE A 94 14.21 10.04 -5.05
N GLN A 95 14.08 8.73 -5.20
CA GLN A 95 15.05 7.90 -5.91
C GLN A 95 15.13 8.28 -7.39
N GLY A 96 13.99 8.48 -8.06
CA GLY A 96 13.95 8.87 -9.47
C GLY A 96 14.50 10.27 -9.72
N TYR A 97 14.27 11.19 -8.80
CA TYR A 97 14.67 12.59 -8.99
C TYR A 97 16.13 12.87 -8.63
N TYR A 98 16.63 12.28 -7.53
CA TYR A 98 17.95 12.64 -6.98
C TYR A 98 19.03 11.58 -7.18
N ILE A 99 18.67 10.33 -7.50
CA ILE A 99 19.62 9.22 -7.44
C ILE A 99 19.76 8.49 -8.77
N GLU A 100 18.64 8.21 -9.43
CA GLU A 100 18.67 7.43 -10.67
C GLU A 100 19.06 8.30 -11.86
N ILE A 101 20.05 7.82 -12.64
CA ILE A 101 20.59 8.52 -13.82
C ILE A 101 19.93 7.99 -15.10
N ASP A 102 19.64 6.69 -15.14
CA ASP A 102 19.05 6.03 -16.30
C ASP A 102 17.59 6.50 -16.50
N PRO A 103 17.26 7.13 -17.66
CA PRO A 103 15.91 7.64 -17.91
C PRO A 103 14.83 6.56 -17.86
N ALA A 104 15.08 5.36 -18.35
CA ALA A 104 14.09 4.28 -18.35
C ALA A 104 13.80 3.78 -16.93
N LYS A 105 14.82 3.71 -16.08
CA LYS A 105 14.66 3.36 -14.68
C LYS A 105 13.95 4.48 -13.90
N ARG A 106 14.23 5.74 -14.22
CA ARG A 106 13.51 6.89 -13.65
C ARG A 106 12.01 6.82 -13.96
N ASP A 107 11.67 6.56 -15.22
CA ASP A 107 10.27 6.38 -15.64
C ASP A 107 9.59 5.25 -14.88
N THR A 108 10.27 4.12 -14.71
CA THR A 108 9.76 2.98 -13.93
C THR A 108 9.50 3.35 -12.47
N LEU A 109 10.41 4.11 -11.84
CA LEU A 109 10.25 4.58 -10.46
C LEU A 109 9.08 5.55 -10.33
N TYR A 110 8.96 6.52 -11.24
CA TYR A 110 7.85 7.46 -11.21
C TYR A 110 6.50 6.78 -11.42
N LEU A 111 6.41 5.84 -12.37
CA LEU A 111 5.17 5.07 -12.57
C LEU A 111 4.83 4.22 -11.34
N LYS A 112 5.82 3.54 -10.74
CA LYS A 112 5.64 2.77 -9.51
C LYS A 112 5.14 3.68 -8.37
N GLY A 113 5.76 4.84 -8.19
CA GLY A 113 5.36 5.81 -7.17
C GLY A 113 3.94 6.34 -7.39
N ALA A 114 3.58 6.66 -8.64
CA ALA A 114 2.22 7.08 -8.99
C ALA A 114 1.20 5.98 -8.68
N ASN A 115 1.46 4.75 -9.11
CA ASN A 115 0.54 3.63 -8.86
C ASN A 115 0.36 3.36 -7.37
N ALA A 116 1.44 3.39 -6.57
CA ALA A 116 1.34 3.21 -5.13
C ALA A 116 0.44 4.28 -4.49
N ALA A 117 0.67 5.56 -4.77
CA ALA A 117 -0.15 6.63 -4.20
C ALA A 117 -1.62 6.55 -4.65
N LEU A 118 -1.87 6.23 -5.93
CA LEU A 118 -3.23 6.04 -6.45
C LEU A 118 -3.93 4.87 -5.76
N THR A 119 -3.24 3.75 -5.58
CA THR A 119 -3.77 2.59 -4.82
C THR A 119 -4.11 3.00 -3.39
N GLY A 120 -3.25 3.76 -2.72
CA GLY A 120 -3.52 4.29 -1.39
C GLY A 120 -4.76 5.18 -1.35
N PHE A 121 -4.93 6.08 -2.32
CA PHE A 121 -6.12 6.92 -2.44
C PHE A 121 -7.39 6.10 -2.69
N GLN A 122 -7.35 5.16 -3.64
CA GLN A 122 -8.49 4.32 -4.00
C GLN A 122 -8.93 3.38 -2.87
N ASN A 123 -8.02 3.02 -1.95
CA ASN A 123 -8.34 2.21 -0.77
C ASN A 123 -8.82 3.02 0.44
N THR A 124 -8.94 4.35 0.33
CA THR A 124 -9.51 5.15 1.42
C THR A 124 -11.01 4.87 1.57
N PRO A 125 -11.55 4.93 2.80
CA PRO A 125 -13.00 4.83 3.02
C PRO A 125 -13.79 5.86 2.22
N TYR A 126 -13.20 7.05 2.03
CA TYR A 126 -13.79 8.10 1.19
C TYR A 126 -13.99 7.61 -0.24
N PHE A 127 -12.91 7.16 -0.91
CA PHE A 127 -13.01 6.76 -2.32
C PHE A 127 -13.93 5.56 -2.51
N GLN A 128 -13.86 4.57 -1.61
CA GLN A 128 -14.72 3.38 -1.68
C GLN A 128 -16.20 3.77 -1.56
N SER A 129 -16.54 4.60 -0.55
CA SER A 129 -17.92 5.10 -0.38
C SER A 129 -18.36 5.96 -1.56
N PHE A 130 -17.47 6.78 -2.12
CA PHE A 130 -17.75 7.60 -3.30
C PHE A 130 -18.03 6.73 -4.53
N ALA A 131 -17.22 5.70 -4.77
CA ALA A 131 -17.37 4.78 -5.90
C ALA A 131 -18.69 3.99 -5.80
N ASP A 132 -19.05 3.52 -4.59
CA ASP A 132 -20.28 2.75 -4.36
C ASP A 132 -21.56 3.57 -4.52
N THR A 133 -21.51 4.87 -4.25
CA THR A 133 -22.69 5.76 -4.26
C THR A 133 -22.80 6.64 -5.49
N SER A 134 -21.73 6.77 -6.28
CA SER A 134 -21.67 7.64 -7.44
C SER A 134 -22.46 7.06 -8.62
N SER A 135 -23.22 7.93 -9.28
CA SER A 135 -23.86 7.62 -10.58
C SER A 135 -22.98 8.02 -11.78
N VAL A 136 -21.74 8.45 -11.51
CA VAL A 136 -20.78 8.90 -12.53
C VAL A 136 -20.21 7.71 -13.27
N ASP A 137 -20.00 7.85 -14.59
CA ASP A 137 -19.36 6.83 -15.41
C ASP A 137 -17.93 6.54 -14.93
N ASN A 138 -17.49 5.30 -15.06
CA ASN A 138 -16.18 4.85 -14.58
C ASN A 138 -15.01 5.68 -15.16
N SER A 139 -15.17 6.21 -16.37
CA SER A 139 -14.17 7.09 -17.01
C SER A 139 -13.98 8.43 -16.27
N GLU A 140 -15.04 8.94 -15.63
CA GLU A 140 -15.03 10.21 -14.91
C GLU A 140 -14.94 10.06 -13.38
N LEU A 141 -15.11 8.83 -12.89
CA LEU A 141 -15.17 8.53 -11.46
C LEU A 141 -13.95 9.07 -10.71
N GLN A 142 -12.76 8.79 -11.22
CA GLN A 142 -11.51 9.19 -10.54
C GLN A 142 -11.36 10.71 -10.47
N ILE A 143 -11.61 11.43 -11.57
CA ILE A 143 -11.46 12.89 -11.58
C ILE A 143 -12.49 13.57 -10.69
N THR A 144 -13.73 13.05 -10.66
CA THR A 144 -14.80 13.57 -9.82
C THR A 144 -14.53 13.29 -8.34
N ALA A 145 -14.03 12.11 -7.99
CA ALA A 145 -13.59 11.79 -6.64
C ALA A 145 -12.43 12.68 -6.19
N ILE A 146 -11.44 12.94 -7.04
CA ILE A 146 -10.33 13.85 -6.73
C ILE A 146 -10.85 15.27 -6.47
N ARG A 147 -11.79 15.76 -7.28
CA ARG A 147 -12.35 17.11 -7.13
C ARG A 147 -13.05 17.34 -5.79
N GLN A 148 -13.59 16.30 -5.17
CA GLN A 148 -14.29 16.36 -3.90
C GLN A 148 -13.50 15.76 -2.74
N ALA A 149 -12.27 15.32 -2.98
CA ALA A 149 -11.44 14.58 -2.02
C ALA A 149 -11.23 15.35 -0.70
N PRO A 150 -11.34 14.70 0.46
CA PRO A 150 -11.14 15.34 1.75
C PRO A 150 -9.65 15.51 2.11
N VAL A 151 -9.37 16.31 3.14
CA VAL A 151 -8.01 16.73 3.52
C VAL A 151 -7.06 15.56 3.84
N GLU A 152 -7.55 14.50 4.41
CA GLU A 152 -6.75 13.30 4.74
C GLU A 152 -6.18 12.57 3.51
N THR A 153 -6.71 12.84 2.31
CA THR A 153 -6.23 12.25 1.06
C THR A 153 -5.10 13.05 0.40
N ILE A 154 -4.83 14.27 0.88
CA ILE A 154 -3.81 15.17 0.31
C ILE A 154 -2.47 14.47 0.08
N PRO A 155 -1.90 13.70 1.05
CA PRO A 155 -0.61 13.06 0.84
C PRO A 155 -0.59 12.11 -0.36
N ALA A 156 -1.65 11.34 -0.54
CA ALA A 156 -1.73 10.42 -1.68
C ALA A 156 -1.88 11.17 -3.00
N LEU A 157 -2.79 12.13 -3.08
CA LEU A 157 -3.01 12.92 -4.28
C LEU A 157 -1.77 13.70 -4.70
N PHE A 158 -1.05 14.32 -3.75
CA PHE A 158 0.16 15.06 -4.04
C PHE A 158 1.27 14.18 -4.60
N TRP A 159 1.58 13.06 -3.95
CA TRP A 159 2.65 12.19 -4.40
C TRP A 159 2.27 11.42 -5.67
N TRP A 160 0.98 11.13 -5.87
CA TRP A 160 0.50 10.63 -7.14
C TRP A 160 0.76 11.62 -8.27
N ALA A 161 0.26 12.85 -8.15
CA ALA A 161 0.40 13.85 -9.20
C ALA A 161 1.86 14.24 -9.46
N ALA A 162 2.69 14.34 -8.40
CA ALA A 162 4.13 14.61 -8.53
C ALA A 162 4.87 13.51 -9.30
N ASN A 163 4.62 12.24 -8.98
CA ASN A 163 5.23 11.12 -9.71
C ASN A 163 4.68 11.01 -11.13
N PHE A 164 3.36 11.08 -11.30
CA PHE A 164 2.74 10.95 -12.61
C PHE A 164 3.13 12.10 -13.55
N GLY A 165 3.20 13.32 -13.05
CA GLY A 165 3.69 14.46 -13.82
C GLY A 165 5.14 14.25 -14.30
N ARG A 166 6.03 13.72 -13.46
CA ARG A 166 7.40 13.37 -13.86
C ARG A 166 7.44 12.24 -14.89
N TYR A 167 6.63 11.21 -14.73
CA TYR A 167 6.51 10.13 -15.70
C TYR A 167 6.07 10.64 -17.08
N LEU A 168 5.12 11.59 -17.10
CA LEU A 168 4.59 12.14 -18.36
C LEU A 168 5.60 13.00 -19.12
N THR A 169 6.65 13.53 -18.49
CA THR A 169 7.63 14.38 -19.19
C THR A 169 8.32 13.70 -20.36
N THR A 170 8.41 12.37 -20.34
CA THR A 170 9.03 11.54 -21.40
C THR A 170 8.02 10.96 -22.38
N LYS A 171 6.71 11.23 -22.20
CA LYS A 171 5.64 10.62 -23.00
C LYS A 171 5.26 11.49 -24.20
N PRO A 172 4.61 10.89 -25.22
CA PRO A 172 4.08 11.62 -26.36
C PRO A 172 3.19 12.79 -25.95
N VAL A 173 3.16 13.84 -26.78
CA VAL A 173 2.39 15.07 -26.50
C VAL A 173 0.93 14.77 -26.23
N LEU A 174 0.31 13.89 -27.02
CA LEU A 174 -1.11 13.52 -26.86
C LEU A 174 -1.38 12.95 -25.47
N THR A 175 -0.58 11.98 -25.01
CA THR A 175 -0.71 11.40 -23.66
C THR A 175 -0.59 12.46 -22.56
N ARG A 176 0.29 13.44 -22.75
CA ARG A 176 0.45 14.54 -21.79
C ARG A 176 -0.78 15.44 -21.75
N ILE A 177 -1.36 15.76 -22.90
CA ILE A 177 -2.58 16.57 -23.00
C ILE A 177 -3.75 15.84 -22.35
N GLU A 178 -3.97 14.57 -22.66
CA GLU A 178 -5.05 13.75 -22.10
C GLU A 178 -4.96 13.61 -20.58
N SER A 179 -3.75 13.58 -20.04
CA SER A 179 -3.53 13.45 -18.59
C SER A 179 -3.54 14.78 -17.83
N ARG A 180 -3.58 15.91 -18.53
CA ARG A 180 -3.42 17.24 -17.94
C ARG A 180 -4.53 17.56 -16.95
N GLU A 181 -5.77 17.38 -17.35
CA GLU A 181 -6.94 17.76 -16.56
C GLU A 181 -6.97 17.08 -15.18
N ILE A 182 -6.70 15.79 -15.13
CA ILE A 182 -6.77 15.05 -13.86
C ILE A 182 -5.64 15.45 -12.89
N ILE A 183 -4.45 15.76 -13.41
CA ILE A 183 -3.31 16.22 -12.58
C ILE A 183 -3.59 17.62 -12.05
N GLU A 184 -4.06 18.53 -12.90
CA GLU A 184 -4.43 19.89 -12.51
C GLU A 184 -5.55 19.87 -11.47
N THR A 185 -6.57 19.04 -11.67
CA THR A 185 -7.67 18.85 -10.69
C THR A 185 -7.12 18.43 -9.33
N ALA A 186 -6.20 17.50 -9.27
CA ALA A 186 -5.59 17.05 -8.02
C ALA A 186 -4.80 18.20 -7.34
N MET A 187 -3.95 18.92 -8.07
CA MET A 187 -3.15 20.00 -7.51
C MET A 187 -3.99 21.19 -7.09
N HIS A 188 -5.04 21.55 -7.84
CA HIS A 188 -6.00 22.57 -7.44
C HIS A 188 -6.77 22.17 -6.19
N ARG A 189 -7.19 20.90 -6.09
CA ARG A 189 -7.86 20.42 -4.87
C ARG A 189 -6.95 20.50 -3.65
N ILE A 190 -5.69 20.10 -3.78
CA ILE A 190 -4.71 20.21 -2.70
C ILE A 190 -4.51 21.68 -2.30
N ALA A 191 -4.29 22.57 -3.28
CA ALA A 191 -4.12 24.00 -3.00
C ALA A 191 -5.33 24.62 -2.29
N THR A 192 -6.55 24.16 -2.60
CA THR A 192 -7.78 24.61 -1.93
C THR A 192 -7.87 24.14 -0.48
N LEU A 193 -7.36 22.93 -0.18
CA LEU A 193 -7.44 22.33 1.15
C LEU A 193 -6.25 22.75 2.05
N ASP A 194 -5.06 22.88 1.45
CA ASP A 194 -3.81 23.26 2.12
C ASP A 194 -2.83 23.80 1.06
N GLU A 195 -2.79 25.11 0.87
CA GLU A 195 -1.94 25.78 -0.13
C GLU A 195 -0.45 25.62 0.18
N ASP A 196 -0.11 25.50 1.46
CA ASP A 196 1.27 25.37 1.94
C ASP A 196 1.73 23.91 2.01
N TYR A 197 0.86 22.95 1.65
CA TYR A 197 1.21 21.53 1.72
C TYR A 197 2.58 21.27 1.09
N TYR A 198 3.41 20.56 1.84
CA TYR A 198 4.76 20.21 1.43
C TYR A 198 5.59 21.41 0.93
N TYR A 199 5.61 22.49 1.73
CA TYR A 199 6.34 23.74 1.43
C TYR A 199 5.82 24.46 0.17
N GLY A 200 4.53 24.65 0.04
CA GLY A 200 3.90 25.24 -1.14
C GLY A 200 4.03 24.34 -2.38
N GLY A 201 3.91 23.04 -2.17
CA GLY A 201 4.06 22.03 -3.21
C GLY A 201 3.16 22.23 -4.44
N PRO A 202 1.87 22.51 -4.30
CA PRO A 202 0.97 22.80 -5.42
C PRO A 202 1.44 23.98 -6.26
N THR A 203 1.81 25.09 -5.63
CA THR A 203 2.31 26.31 -6.31
C THR A 203 3.59 26.03 -7.10
N ARG A 204 4.55 25.31 -6.49
CA ARG A 204 5.78 24.90 -7.18
C ARG A 204 5.53 23.93 -8.32
N PHE A 205 4.53 23.06 -8.17
CA PHE A 205 4.13 22.15 -9.25
C PHE A 205 3.66 22.94 -10.48
N PHE A 206 2.75 23.89 -10.31
CA PHE A 206 2.26 24.72 -11.41
C PHE A 206 3.39 25.52 -12.06
N GLY A 207 4.32 26.08 -11.28
CA GLY A 207 5.49 26.80 -11.82
C GLY A 207 6.43 25.96 -12.67
N THR A 208 6.35 24.64 -12.61
CA THR A 208 7.15 23.72 -13.44
C THR A 208 6.34 22.96 -14.50
N PHE A 209 5.03 22.98 -14.37
CA PHE A 209 4.12 22.23 -15.24
C PHE A 209 3.71 23.03 -16.48
N TYR A 210 3.65 24.35 -16.36
CA TYR A 210 3.46 25.33 -17.43
C TYR A 210 4.76 25.94 -17.90
#